data_ed140413a7f581f7dae072f121bac95b
#
_entry.id   ed140413a7f581f7dae072f121bac95b
#
_cell.length_a   1.000
_cell.length_b   1.000
_cell.length_c   1.000
_cell.angle_alpha   90.00
_cell.angle_beta   90.00
_cell.angle_gamma   90.00
#
_symmetry.space_group_name_H-M   'P 1'
#
loop_
_entity.id
_entity.type
_entity.pdbx_description
1 polymer ?
#
loop_
_entity_poly.entity_id
_entity_poly.type
_entity_poly.pdbx_seq_one_letter_code
_entity_poly.pdbx_strand_id
1 'polypeptide(L)'
;EPTKEWDSSATNATAKPIRMDAIDVSAVPRFHTGDDELNRVLGGGLVAGAVILLGGEPGIGKSTLLLQLALQLKKKVLYVSGEESQQQIKLRASRMGLAEDRCYVLSETETQRIFLQVQNLAPELLIIDSIQTLHSSHIESGAGSVSQIRTTAAELIHYAKSTNVPVILVGHITKEGSIAGPKILEHMVDTVLQFEGDR
;
A
#
# COMPACT_ATOMS: atom_id res chain seq x y z
N GLU A 1 12.31 -28.55 6.59
CA GLU A 1 11.25 -28.49 5.56
C GLU A 1 11.57 -27.34 4.64
N PRO A 2 11.52 -27.51 3.30
CA PRO A 2 11.86 -26.45 2.38
C PRO A 2 10.78 -25.38 2.42
N THR A 3 11.17 -24.14 2.73
CA THR A 3 10.36 -22.95 2.56
C THR A 3 9.93 -22.84 1.09
N LYS A 4 8.62 -22.85 0.82
CA LYS A 4 8.09 -22.55 -0.51
C LYS A 4 8.51 -21.14 -0.89
N GLU A 5 9.51 -21.02 -1.74
CA GLU A 5 9.82 -19.76 -2.42
C GLU A 5 8.60 -19.30 -3.22
N TRP A 6 8.30 -18.03 -3.16
CA TRP A 6 7.32 -17.39 -4.05
C TRP A 6 7.85 -17.50 -5.48
N ASP A 7 7.29 -18.44 -6.25
CA ASP A 7 7.65 -18.62 -7.64
C ASP A 7 6.90 -17.61 -8.51
N SER A 8 7.61 -16.59 -8.97
CA SER A 8 7.11 -15.61 -9.93
C SER A 8 6.81 -16.20 -11.32
N SER A 9 7.14 -17.48 -11.52
CA SER A 9 6.94 -18.20 -12.78
C SER A 9 5.56 -18.88 -12.91
N ALA A 10 4.73 -18.88 -11.87
CA ALA A 10 3.51 -19.68 -11.80
C ALA A 10 2.29 -19.08 -12.54
N THR A 11 2.43 -18.05 -13.37
CA THR A 11 1.34 -17.54 -14.25
C THR A 11 1.80 -17.33 -15.68
N ASN A 12 2.32 -18.39 -16.33
CA ASN A 12 2.45 -18.45 -17.78
C ASN A 12 1.14 -18.88 -18.45
N ALA A 13 0.01 -18.25 -18.10
CA ALA A 13 -1.08 -18.10 -19.06
C ALA A 13 -0.63 -17.00 -20.02
N THR A 14 -0.20 -17.35 -21.22
CA THR A 14 0.11 -16.37 -22.27
C THR A 14 -1.06 -15.43 -22.42
N ALA A 15 -0.88 -14.17 -22.00
CA ALA A 15 -1.91 -13.15 -22.10
C ALA A 15 -2.33 -13.03 -23.56
N LYS A 16 -3.62 -13.23 -23.86
CA LYS A 16 -4.16 -13.07 -25.22
C LYS A 16 -4.77 -11.67 -25.32
N PRO A 17 -4.59 -10.99 -26.46
CA PRO A 17 -5.26 -9.72 -26.69
C PRO A 17 -6.79 -9.92 -26.70
N ILE A 18 -7.50 -9.04 -26.01
CA ILE A 18 -8.97 -9.04 -25.93
C ILE A 18 -9.45 -7.73 -26.57
N ARG A 19 -10.53 -7.81 -27.37
CA ARG A 19 -11.14 -6.61 -27.95
C ARG A 19 -11.68 -5.72 -26.82
N MET A 20 -11.55 -4.40 -26.98
CA MET A 20 -11.95 -3.42 -25.97
C MET A 20 -13.43 -3.56 -25.59
N ASP A 21 -14.31 -3.79 -26.57
CA ASP A 21 -15.75 -3.96 -26.37
C ASP A 21 -16.16 -5.29 -25.69
N ALA A 22 -15.25 -6.25 -25.63
CA ALA A 22 -15.44 -7.53 -24.95
C ALA A 22 -14.95 -7.51 -23.49
N ILE A 23 -14.37 -6.40 -23.04
CA ILE A 23 -13.89 -6.24 -21.66
C ILE A 23 -15.08 -5.81 -20.79
N ASP A 24 -15.50 -6.67 -19.87
CA ASP A 24 -16.52 -6.33 -18.90
C ASP A 24 -15.93 -5.47 -17.76
N VAL A 25 -16.34 -4.21 -17.71
CA VAL A 25 -15.95 -3.24 -16.66
C VAL A 25 -16.94 -3.17 -15.50
N SER A 26 -18.10 -3.82 -15.60
CA SER A 26 -19.14 -3.82 -14.56
C SER A 26 -18.70 -4.53 -13.27
N ALA A 27 -17.68 -5.39 -13.37
CA ALA A 27 -17.15 -6.21 -12.29
C ALA A 27 -15.97 -5.60 -11.54
N VAL A 28 -15.54 -4.36 -11.82
CA VAL A 28 -14.45 -3.73 -11.08
C VAL A 28 -14.99 -3.08 -9.81
N PRO A 29 -14.93 -3.76 -8.65
CA PRO A 29 -15.49 -3.22 -7.42
C PRO A 29 -14.67 -2.00 -6.96
N ARG A 30 -15.36 -0.95 -6.56
CA ARG A 30 -14.78 0.16 -5.81
C ARG A 30 -15.12 -0.01 -4.34
N PHE A 31 -14.13 0.17 -3.47
CA PHE A 31 -14.32 0.11 -2.03
C PHE A 31 -14.48 1.53 -1.50
N HIS A 32 -15.66 1.84 -0.95
CA HIS A 32 -15.86 3.09 -0.22
C HIS A 32 -14.98 3.12 1.02
N THR A 33 -14.23 4.21 1.20
CA THR A 33 -13.24 4.35 2.27
C THR A 33 -13.85 4.74 3.62
N GLY A 34 -15.12 5.19 3.63
CA GLY A 34 -15.75 5.80 4.80
C GLY A 34 -15.42 7.28 4.98
N ASP A 35 -14.53 7.82 4.16
CA ASP A 35 -14.19 9.24 4.10
C ASP A 35 -14.62 9.83 2.76
N ASP A 36 -15.50 10.82 2.79
CA ASP A 36 -16.12 11.38 1.58
C ASP A 36 -15.11 12.14 0.71
N GLU A 37 -14.15 12.83 1.34
CA GLU A 37 -13.12 13.56 0.60
C GLU A 37 -12.17 12.59 -0.09
N LEU A 38 -11.73 11.54 0.60
CA LEU A 38 -10.89 10.52 0.00
C LEU A 38 -11.62 9.79 -1.13
N ASN A 39 -12.91 9.48 -0.96
CA ASN A 39 -13.72 8.90 -2.04
C ASN A 39 -13.83 9.85 -3.24
N ARG A 40 -14.02 11.15 -2.99
CA ARG A 40 -14.11 12.17 -4.04
C ARG A 40 -12.83 12.24 -4.87
N VAL A 41 -11.66 12.33 -4.23
CA VAL A 41 -10.38 12.41 -4.95
C VAL A 41 -10.00 11.10 -5.64
N LEU A 42 -10.48 9.96 -5.14
CA LEU A 42 -10.31 8.63 -5.76
C LEU A 42 -11.36 8.32 -6.84
N GLY A 43 -12.24 9.26 -7.15
CA GLY A 43 -13.28 9.05 -8.17
C GLY A 43 -14.33 8.00 -7.78
N GLY A 44 -14.67 7.91 -6.48
CA GLY A 44 -15.70 7.02 -5.94
C GLY A 44 -15.18 5.87 -5.07
N GLY A 45 -13.92 5.88 -4.69
CA GLY A 45 -13.31 4.92 -3.78
C GLY A 45 -12.12 4.15 -4.34
N LEU A 46 -11.59 3.24 -3.56
CA LEU A 46 -10.44 2.39 -3.91
C LEU A 46 -10.81 1.39 -5.00
N VAL A 47 -10.02 1.32 -6.05
CA VAL A 47 -10.19 0.35 -7.14
C VAL A 47 -9.39 -0.91 -6.81
N ALA A 48 -9.97 -2.08 -7.08
CA ALA A 48 -9.29 -3.36 -6.94
C ALA A 48 -7.98 -3.40 -7.74
N GLY A 49 -6.90 -3.84 -7.11
CA GLY A 49 -5.58 -3.92 -7.73
C GLY A 49 -4.89 -2.59 -8.01
N ALA A 50 -5.47 -1.45 -7.58
CA ALA A 50 -4.83 -0.14 -7.72
C ALA A 50 -3.72 0.04 -6.68
N VAL A 51 -2.64 0.72 -7.09
CA VAL A 51 -1.58 1.18 -6.20
C VAL A 51 -1.63 2.69 -6.11
N ILE A 52 -1.78 3.18 -4.86
CA ILE A 52 -1.94 4.60 -4.56
C ILE A 52 -0.73 5.04 -3.73
N LEU A 53 -0.07 6.10 -4.16
CA LEU A 53 0.97 6.77 -3.39
C LEU A 53 0.37 7.96 -2.66
N LEU A 54 0.44 7.98 -1.34
CA LEU A 54 0.08 9.11 -0.50
C LEU A 54 1.36 9.84 -0.07
N GLY A 55 1.65 10.95 -0.72
CA GLY A 55 2.78 11.84 -0.42
C GLY A 55 2.40 12.95 0.55
N GLY A 56 3.38 13.53 1.22
CA GLY A 56 3.21 14.69 2.10
C GLY A 56 4.36 14.85 3.09
N GLU A 57 4.47 16.02 3.72
CA GLU A 57 5.51 16.29 4.72
C GLU A 57 5.43 15.32 5.90
N PRO A 58 6.57 14.97 6.55
CA PRO A 58 6.55 14.22 7.80
C PRO A 58 5.71 14.94 8.86
N GLY A 59 4.95 14.18 9.66
CA GLY A 59 4.15 14.74 10.76
C GLY A 59 2.82 15.40 10.35
N ILE A 60 2.49 15.52 9.07
CA ILE A 60 1.27 16.19 8.59
C ILE A 60 -0.03 15.41 8.87
N GLY A 61 0.06 14.13 9.24
CA GLY A 61 -1.11 13.32 9.59
C GLY A 61 -1.42 12.14 8.64
N LYS A 62 -0.58 11.85 7.64
CA LYS A 62 -0.77 10.74 6.69
C LYS A 62 -1.07 9.40 7.38
N SER A 63 -0.20 9.02 8.31
CA SER A 63 -0.33 7.76 9.07
C SER A 63 -1.59 7.73 9.93
N THR A 64 -2.05 8.88 10.42
CA THR A 64 -3.30 9.01 11.19
C THR A 64 -4.51 8.81 10.28
N LEU A 65 -4.52 9.48 9.12
CA LEU A 65 -5.57 9.31 8.11
C LEU A 65 -5.69 7.84 7.67
N LEU A 66 -4.56 7.20 7.35
CA LEU A 66 -4.58 5.81 6.88
C LEU A 66 -4.95 4.82 7.96
N LEU A 67 -4.57 5.06 9.22
CA LEU A 67 -5.03 4.24 10.32
C LEU A 67 -6.55 4.39 10.55
N GLN A 68 -7.06 5.62 10.48
CA GLN A 68 -8.50 5.87 10.54
C GLN A 68 -9.24 5.16 9.40
N LEU A 69 -8.75 5.26 8.18
CA LEU A 69 -9.26 4.53 7.02
C LEU A 69 -9.28 3.01 7.29
N ALA A 70 -8.16 2.44 7.77
CA ALA A 70 -8.03 1.02 8.07
C ALA A 70 -9.07 0.54 9.11
N LEU A 71 -9.38 1.36 10.09
CA LEU A 71 -10.36 1.05 11.15
C LEU A 71 -11.82 1.24 10.69
N GLN A 72 -12.08 2.19 9.79
CA GLN A 72 -13.43 2.45 9.28
C GLN A 72 -13.87 1.46 8.20
N LEU A 73 -12.91 0.92 7.45
CA LEU A 73 -13.20 -0.06 6.41
C LEU A 73 -13.74 -1.36 7.01
N LYS A 74 -14.90 -1.80 6.52
CA LYS A 74 -15.47 -3.11 6.86
C LYS A 74 -14.78 -4.23 6.06
N LYS A 75 -13.46 -4.13 5.89
CA LYS A 75 -12.60 -5.00 5.11
C LYS A 75 -11.41 -5.44 5.95
N LYS A 76 -10.84 -6.59 5.63
CA LYS A 76 -9.62 -7.06 6.28
C LYS A 76 -8.43 -6.25 5.77
N VAL A 77 -7.87 -5.41 6.62
CA VAL A 77 -6.75 -4.53 6.30
C VAL A 77 -5.47 -5.03 6.97
N LEU A 78 -4.38 -5.11 6.22
CA LEU A 78 -3.04 -5.27 6.78
C LEU A 78 -2.33 -3.91 6.73
N TYR A 79 -2.06 -3.36 7.92
CA TYR A 79 -1.28 -2.14 8.11
C TYR A 79 0.16 -2.51 8.47
N VAL A 80 1.08 -2.30 7.55
CA VAL A 80 2.52 -2.56 7.73
C VAL A 80 3.21 -1.26 8.09
N SER A 81 3.94 -1.25 9.20
CA SER A 81 4.76 -0.11 9.62
C SER A 81 6.21 -0.51 9.76
N GLY A 82 7.09 0.28 9.15
CA GLY A 82 8.53 0.16 9.33
C GLY A 82 9.11 1.14 10.36
N GLU A 83 8.29 2.06 10.88
CA GLU A 83 8.74 3.14 11.77
C GLU A 83 8.17 2.99 13.19
N GLU A 84 6.92 2.58 13.31
CA GLU A 84 6.23 2.48 14.59
C GLU A 84 6.05 1.02 15.04
N SER A 85 6.14 0.81 16.34
CA SER A 85 5.80 -0.48 16.94
C SER A 85 4.28 -0.72 16.95
N GLN A 86 3.88 -1.99 17.04
CA GLN A 86 2.45 -2.36 17.16
C GLN A 86 1.77 -1.65 18.34
N GLN A 87 2.48 -1.49 19.46
CA GLN A 87 1.97 -0.81 20.66
C GLN A 87 1.72 0.69 20.42
N GLN A 88 2.59 1.37 19.70
CA GLN A 88 2.42 2.79 19.35
C GLN A 88 1.20 2.98 18.43
N ILE A 89 1.07 2.13 17.41
CA ILE A 89 -0.10 2.14 16.50
C ILE A 89 -1.37 1.84 17.29
N LYS A 90 -1.36 0.85 18.18
CA LYS A 90 -2.52 0.52 19.04
C LYS A 90 -2.93 1.69 19.94
N LEU A 91 -1.97 2.38 20.56
CA LEU A 91 -2.25 3.57 21.38
C LEU A 91 -2.89 4.69 20.56
N ARG A 92 -2.46 4.87 19.31
CA ARG A 92 -3.06 5.85 18.41
C ARG A 92 -4.47 5.43 17.98
N ALA A 93 -4.67 4.17 17.61
CA ALA A 93 -5.97 3.61 17.25
C ALA A 93 -7.00 3.75 18.38
N SER A 94 -6.60 3.48 19.62
CA SER A 94 -7.48 3.56 20.80
C SER A 94 -8.07 4.96 21.02
N ARG A 95 -7.35 6.02 20.60
CA ARG A 95 -7.83 7.41 20.72
C ARG A 95 -8.88 7.76 19.68
N MET A 96 -9.02 6.96 18.63
CA MET A 96 -10.00 7.19 17.55
C MET A 96 -11.38 6.63 17.90
N GLY A 97 -11.48 5.72 18.90
CA GLY A 97 -12.76 5.15 19.34
C GLY A 97 -13.47 4.30 18.27
N LEU A 98 -12.72 3.78 17.29
CA LEU A 98 -13.23 2.97 16.19
C LEU A 98 -13.05 1.48 16.48
N ALA A 99 -13.85 0.62 15.81
CA ALA A 99 -13.69 -0.83 15.88
C ALA A 99 -12.35 -1.26 15.23
N GLU A 100 -11.66 -2.23 15.85
CA GLU A 100 -10.31 -2.63 15.46
C GLU A 100 -10.23 -4.10 14.97
N ASP A 101 -11.34 -4.79 14.93
CA ASP A 101 -11.43 -6.23 14.70
C ASP A 101 -11.02 -6.70 13.30
N ARG A 102 -10.91 -5.79 12.34
CA ARG A 102 -10.52 -6.07 10.95
C ARG A 102 -9.20 -5.47 10.51
N CYS A 103 -8.55 -4.71 11.39
CA CYS A 103 -7.25 -4.10 11.12
C CYS A 103 -6.14 -4.92 11.81
N TYR A 104 -5.26 -5.50 11.00
CA TYR A 104 -4.09 -6.26 11.44
C TYR A 104 -2.86 -5.38 11.27
N VAL A 105 -1.99 -5.36 12.27
CA VAL A 105 -0.78 -4.54 12.28
C VAL A 105 0.44 -5.44 12.23
N LEU A 106 1.37 -5.13 11.33
CA LEU A 106 2.65 -5.81 11.17
C LEU A 106 3.80 -4.80 11.25
N SER A 107 4.71 -4.98 12.19
CA SER A 107 5.98 -4.22 12.22
C SER A 107 7.05 -5.05 11.53
N GLU A 108 7.28 -4.77 10.24
CA GLU A 108 8.23 -5.47 9.39
C GLU A 108 8.69 -4.55 8.25
N THR A 109 9.93 -4.73 7.80
CA THR A 109 10.52 -3.93 6.73
C THR A 109 11.01 -4.75 5.54
N GLU A 110 11.15 -6.07 5.69
CA GLU A 110 11.57 -6.97 4.61
C GLU A 110 10.35 -7.41 3.78
N THR A 111 10.33 -7.09 2.50
CA THR A 111 9.17 -7.37 1.63
C THR A 111 8.83 -8.85 1.53
N GLN A 112 9.81 -9.74 1.52
CA GLN A 112 9.59 -11.19 1.45
C GLN A 112 8.83 -11.70 2.69
N ARG A 113 9.16 -11.17 3.87
CA ARG A 113 8.44 -11.51 5.12
C ARG A 113 7.04 -10.91 5.15
N ILE A 114 6.89 -9.69 4.63
CA ILE A 114 5.57 -9.07 4.48
C ILE A 114 4.68 -9.94 3.57
N PHE A 115 5.18 -10.38 2.42
CA PHE A 115 4.41 -11.23 1.50
C PHE A 115 4.03 -12.59 2.10
N LEU A 116 4.89 -13.16 2.93
CA LEU A 116 4.53 -14.38 3.68
C LEU A 116 3.32 -14.15 4.59
N GLN A 117 3.25 -13.01 5.29
CA GLN A 117 2.10 -12.67 6.13
C GLN A 117 0.85 -12.32 5.30
N VAL A 118 1.04 -11.65 4.17
CA VAL A 118 -0.03 -11.35 3.22
C VAL A 118 -0.68 -12.64 2.70
N GLN A 119 0.10 -13.65 2.35
CA GLN A 119 -0.42 -14.95 1.91
C GLN A 119 -1.24 -15.65 3.01
N ASN A 120 -0.76 -15.62 4.25
CA ASN A 120 -1.44 -16.26 5.38
C ASN A 120 -2.73 -15.53 5.78
N LEU A 121 -2.71 -14.19 5.77
CA LEU A 121 -3.81 -13.35 6.20
C LEU A 121 -4.88 -13.17 5.11
N ALA A 122 -4.47 -13.13 3.84
CA ALA A 122 -5.29 -12.76 2.69
C ALA A 122 -6.06 -11.44 2.91
N PRO A 123 -5.36 -10.28 3.05
CA PRO A 123 -6.01 -9.00 3.28
C PRO A 123 -6.74 -8.53 2.02
N GLU A 124 -7.76 -7.67 2.23
CA GLU A 124 -8.50 -7.01 1.15
C GLU A 124 -7.97 -5.60 0.85
N LEU A 125 -7.10 -5.06 1.71
CA LEU A 125 -6.32 -3.84 1.52
C LEU A 125 -4.97 -3.99 2.22
N LEU A 126 -3.90 -3.58 1.55
CA LEU A 126 -2.55 -3.49 2.11
C LEU A 126 -2.14 -2.02 2.22
N ILE A 127 -1.70 -1.60 3.40
CA ILE A 127 -1.15 -0.26 3.66
C ILE A 127 0.30 -0.40 4.09
N ILE A 128 1.20 0.35 3.45
CA ILE A 128 2.64 0.40 3.74
C ILE A 128 3.01 1.78 4.26
N ASP A 129 3.45 1.86 5.50
CA ASP A 129 3.85 3.10 6.16
C ASP A 129 5.26 2.97 6.78
N SER A 130 6.30 3.36 6.05
CA SER A 130 6.39 4.00 4.75
C SER A 130 7.19 3.15 3.76
N ILE A 131 7.08 3.47 2.47
CA ILE A 131 7.84 2.77 1.41
C ILE A 131 9.36 2.93 1.59
N GLN A 132 9.81 4.03 2.18
CA GLN A 132 11.23 4.31 2.41
C GLN A 132 11.87 3.37 3.44
N THR A 133 11.09 2.78 4.32
CA THR A 133 11.59 1.85 5.34
C THR A 133 11.77 0.43 4.83
N LEU A 134 11.13 0.11 3.71
CA LEU A 134 11.17 -1.24 3.15
C LEU A 134 12.51 -1.55 2.49
N HIS A 135 12.84 -2.82 2.52
CA HIS A 135 13.93 -3.38 1.75
C HIS A 135 13.56 -4.76 1.19
N SER A 136 14.12 -5.09 0.04
CA SER A 136 14.05 -6.41 -0.58
C SER A 136 15.38 -7.12 -0.39
N SER A 137 15.35 -8.40 0.03
CA SER A 137 16.54 -9.23 0.12
C SER A 137 17.11 -9.63 -1.25
N HIS A 138 16.41 -9.32 -2.34
CA HIS A 138 16.86 -9.63 -3.69
C HIS A 138 17.94 -8.67 -4.21
N ILE A 139 18.18 -7.55 -3.54
CA ILE A 139 19.20 -6.56 -3.96
C ILE A 139 20.06 -6.12 -2.76
N GLU A 140 21.35 -5.98 -3.01
CA GLU A 140 22.34 -5.51 -2.04
C GLU A 140 22.41 -3.97 -2.02
N SER A 141 21.42 -3.33 -1.39
CA SER A 141 21.47 -1.88 -1.18
C SER A 141 20.73 -1.52 0.11
N GLY A 142 21.13 -0.44 0.77
CA GLY A 142 20.51 -0.02 2.03
C GLY A 142 19.05 0.40 1.87
N ALA A 143 18.23 0.17 2.91
CA ALA A 143 16.87 0.68 2.98
C ALA A 143 16.85 2.20 2.71
N GLY A 144 15.79 2.69 2.05
CA GLY A 144 15.67 4.10 1.67
C GLY A 144 16.49 4.52 0.44
N SER A 145 17.37 3.65 -0.09
CA SER A 145 18.03 3.92 -1.37
C SER A 145 17.03 3.89 -2.53
N VAL A 146 17.30 4.64 -3.60
CA VAL A 146 16.45 4.70 -4.80
C VAL A 146 16.20 3.31 -5.39
N SER A 147 17.24 2.46 -5.42
CA SER A 147 17.13 1.08 -5.91
C SER A 147 16.21 0.22 -5.03
N GLN A 148 16.32 0.31 -3.70
CA GLN A 148 15.41 -0.39 -2.78
C GLN A 148 13.97 0.08 -2.93
N ILE A 149 13.74 1.39 -2.91
CA ILE A 149 12.40 1.97 -3.07
C ILE A 149 11.77 1.50 -4.39
N ARG A 150 12.54 1.52 -5.49
CA ARG A 150 12.06 1.07 -6.80
C ARG A 150 11.73 -0.43 -6.81
N THR A 151 12.59 -1.26 -6.25
CA THR A 151 12.40 -2.72 -6.23
C THR A 151 11.21 -3.09 -5.35
N THR A 152 11.14 -2.59 -4.12
CA THR A 152 10.03 -2.89 -3.20
C THR A 152 8.69 -2.39 -3.74
N ALA A 153 8.67 -1.21 -4.39
CA ALA A 153 7.46 -0.72 -5.06
C ALA A 153 7.05 -1.62 -6.23
N ALA A 154 8.00 -2.09 -7.07
CA ALA A 154 7.69 -3.00 -8.16
C ALA A 154 7.11 -4.32 -7.67
N GLU A 155 7.64 -4.90 -6.58
CA GLU A 155 7.10 -6.10 -5.92
C GLU A 155 5.66 -5.88 -5.43
N LEU A 156 5.38 -4.74 -4.78
CA LEU A 156 4.04 -4.39 -4.28
C LEU A 156 3.04 -4.12 -5.41
N ILE A 157 3.48 -3.49 -6.51
CA ILE A 157 2.66 -3.29 -7.71
C ILE A 157 2.32 -4.63 -8.35
N HIS A 158 3.31 -5.52 -8.50
CA HIS A 158 3.08 -6.86 -9.01
C HIS A 158 2.05 -7.62 -8.16
N TYR A 159 2.20 -7.57 -6.83
CA TYR A 159 1.23 -8.15 -5.91
C TYR A 159 -0.18 -7.57 -6.13
N ALA A 160 -0.33 -6.26 -6.15
CA ALA A 160 -1.63 -5.62 -6.33
C ALA A 160 -2.31 -6.06 -7.63
N LYS A 161 -1.56 -6.05 -8.75
CA LYS A 161 -2.09 -6.39 -10.07
C LYS A 161 -2.43 -7.88 -10.20
N SER A 162 -1.64 -8.78 -9.60
CA SER A 162 -1.87 -10.22 -9.67
C SER A 162 -2.99 -10.72 -8.77
N THR A 163 -3.24 -10.03 -7.63
CA THR A 163 -4.23 -10.45 -6.63
C THR A 163 -5.51 -9.61 -6.63
N ASN A 164 -5.54 -8.50 -7.37
CA ASN A 164 -6.60 -7.48 -7.32
C ASN A 164 -6.79 -6.85 -5.93
N VAL A 165 -5.80 -6.93 -5.06
CA VAL A 165 -5.82 -6.25 -3.75
C VAL A 165 -5.25 -4.85 -3.91
N PRO A 166 -6.00 -3.78 -3.53
CA PRO A 166 -5.44 -2.43 -3.56
C PRO A 166 -4.32 -2.27 -2.54
N VAL A 167 -3.32 -1.46 -2.90
CA VAL A 167 -2.17 -1.14 -2.05
C VAL A 167 -2.04 0.37 -1.90
N ILE A 168 -1.90 0.86 -0.67
CA ILE A 168 -1.60 2.26 -0.39
C ILE A 168 -0.19 2.35 0.16
N LEU A 169 0.65 3.16 -0.49
CA LEU A 169 2.03 3.43 -0.11
C LEU A 169 2.13 4.82 0.48
N VAL A 170 2.67 4.95 1.69
CA VAL A 170 3.04 6.26 2.25
C VAL A 170 4.42 6.62 1.77
N GLY A 171 4.56 7.85 1.25
CA GLY A 171 5.83 8.45 0.87
C GLY A 171 6.07 9.77 1.60
N HIS A 172 7.31 10.01 2.05
CA HIS A 172 7.69 11.29 2.63
C HIS A 172 8.22 12.21 1.55
N ILE A 173 7.68 13.44 1.47
CA ILE A 173 8.15 14.50 0.58
C ILE A 173 9.20 15.32 1.35
N THR A 174 10.34 15.63 0.74
CA THR A 174 11.32 16.55 1.33
C THR A 174 10.83 18.00 1.25
N LYS A 175 11.41 18.88 2.11
CA LYS A 175 11.11 20.34 2.14
C LYS A 175 11.33 21.06 0.81
N GLU A 176 12.07 20.44 -0.11
CA GLU A 176 12.32 20.97 -1.45
C GLU A 176 11.25 20.58 -2.47
N GLY A 177 10.10 20.00 -2.00
CA GLY A 177 9.01 19.59 -2.87
C GLY A 177 9.31 18.36 -3.73
N SER A 178 10.51 17.79 -3.59
CA SER A 178 10.84 16.51 -4.18
C SER A 178 10.59 15.40 -3.16
N ILE A 179 9.82 14.40 -3.53
CA ILE A 179 9.74 13.17 -2.74
C ILE A 179 11.15 12.60 -2.68
N ALA A 180 11.78 12.48 -1.49
CA ALA A 180 13.13 11.91 -1.34
C ALA A 180 13.13 10.47 -1.87
N GLY A 181 13.73 10.28 -3.03
CA GLY A 181 13.76 9.02 -3.75
C GLY A 181 12.59 8.73 -4.70
N PRO A 182 11.41 9.35 -4.65
CA PRO A 182 10.27 8.79 -5.37
C PRO A 182 9.58 9.67 -6.41
N LYS A 183 10.21 10.64 -7.06
CA LYS A 183 9.70 11.02 -8.39
C LYS A 183 9.55 9.78 -9.29
N ILE A 184 10.35 8.76 -9.03
CA ILE A 184 10.28 7.50 -9.76
C ILE A 184 9.01 6.71 -9.42
N LEU A 185 8.48 6.81 -8.19
CA LEU A 185 7.24 6.13 -7.79
C LEU A 185 6.01 6.76 -8.43
N GLU A 186 6.00 8.07 -8.68
CA GLU A 186 4.90 8.77 -9.33
C GLU A 186 4.59 8.20 -10.72
N HIS A 187 5.62 7.69 -11.41
CA HIS A 187 5.48 7.05 -12.72
C HIS A 187 5.17 5.55 -12.67
N MET A 188 5.24 4.95 -11.48
CA MET A 188 5.03 3.51 -11.30
C MET A 188 3.63 3.18 -10.79
N VAL A 189 3.03 4.08 -10.00
CA VAL A 189 1.72 3.87 -9.34
C VAL A 189 0.55 4.34 -10.21
N ASP A 190 -0.66 3.87 -9.89
CA ASP A 190 -1.87 4.26 -10.63
C ASP A 190 -2.38 5.64 -10.25
N THR A 191 -2.17 6.05 -8.99
CA THR A 191 -2.67 7.33 -8.45
C THR A 191 -1.66 7.91 -7.46
N VAL A 192 -1.43 9.22 -7.58
CA VAL A 192 -0.64 9.98 -6.60
C VAL A 192 -1.57 10.95 -5.90
N LEU A 193 -1.63 10.86 -4.57
CA LEU A 193 -2.32 11.82 -3.71
C LEU A 193 -1.28 12.60 -2.92
N GLN A 194 -1.46 13.91 -2.86
CA GLN A 194 -0.64 14.77 -2.03
C GLN A 194 -1.45 15.25 -0.83
N PHE A 195 -0.95 14.96 0.37
CA PHE A 195 -1.55 15.41 1.62
C PHE A 195 -0.87 16.71 2.03
N GLU A 196 -1.63 17.80 1.99
CA GLU A 196 -1.17 19.14 2.34
C GLU A 196 -1.95 19.64 3.56
N GLY A 197 -1.29 20.41 4.42
CA GLY A 197 -1.93 21.10 5.52
C GLY A 197 -2.03 22.59 5.21
N ASP A 198 -3.17 23.21 5.49
CA ASP A 198 -3.27 24.68 5.57
C ASP A 198 -2.39 25.16 6.74
N ARG A 199 -1.58 26.19 6.47
CA ARG A 199 -0.75 26.87 7.47
C ARG A 199 -1.53 28.00 8.14
#